data_58f3970d18804f946a9ee4b52fbfb755
#
_entry.id   58f3970d18804f946a9ee4b52fbfb755
#
_cell.length_a   1.000
_cell.length_b   1.000
_cell.length_c   1.000
_cell.angle_alpha   90.00
_cell.angle_beta   90.00
_cell.angle_gamma   90.00
#
_symmetry.space_group_name_H-M   'P 1'
#
loop_
_entity.id
_entity.type
_entity.pdbx_description
1 polymer ?
#
loop_
_entity_poly.entity_id
_entity_poly.type
_entity_poly.pdbx_seq_one_letter_code
_entity_poly.pdbx_strand_id
1 'polypeptide(L)'
;MRKTIYLTCCLLALLIGSGSAWALSLNEAMSALPAAKEAGLLGEQSNGYLGVVRASGNAAEVAQQINAARKAEYQKVARDNGISLNDVELIAGQKAIDRTPRGQYIK
;
A
#
# COMPACT_ATOMS: atom_id res chain seq x y z
N MET A 1 24.77 12.37 39.04
CA MET A 1 24.64 13.14 37.80
C MET A 1 24.81 12.30 36.55
N ARG A 2 25.90 11.53 36.43
CA ARG A 2 26.13 10.72 35.22
C ARG A 2 25.08 9.64 34.99
N LYS A 3 24.58 9.01 36.06
CA LYS A 3 23.53 7.98 35.97
C LYS A 3 22.21 8.48 35.45
N THR A 4 21.89 9.74 35.74
CA THR A 4 20.64 10.37 35.30
C THR A 4 20.63 10.59 33.79
N ILE A 5 21.80 10.94 33.22
CA ILE A 5 21.94 11.16 31.78
C ILE A 5 21.74 9.86 30.99
N TYR A 6 22.26 8.74 31.48
CA TYR A 6 22.10 7.42 30.83
C TYR A 6 20.66 6.95 30.82
N LEU A 7 19.91 7.18 31.88
CA LEU A 7 18.50 6.84 31.96
C LEU A 7 17.65 7.60 30.94
N THR A 8 17.99 8.87 30.72
CA THR A 8 17.28 9.71 29.75
C THR A 8 17.48 9.21 28.31
N CYS A 9 18.69 8.78 27.99
CA CYS A 9 18.99 8.22 26.66
C CYS A 9 18.26 6.91 26.40
N CYS A 10 18.14 6.04 27.39
CA CYS A 10 17.41 4.78 27.26
C CYS A 10 15.93 5.01 27.02
N LEU A 11 15.31 6.00 27.66
CA LEU A 11 13.90 6.36 27.45
C LEU A 11 13.64 6.85 26.03
N LEU A 12 14.53 7.65 25.47
CA LEU A 12 14.44 8.14 24.09
C LEU A 12 14.52 7.01 23.08
N ALA A 13 15.40 6.04 23.30
CA ALA A 13 15.54 4.88 22.43
C ALA A 13 14.27 4.03 22.40
N LEU A 14 13.60 3.87 23.54
CA LEU A 14 12.34 3.12 23.65
C LEU A 14 11.20 3.81 22.88
N LEU A 15 11.13 5.13 22.92
CA LEU A 15 10.11 5.90 22.19
C LEU A 15 10.27 5.77 20.68
N ILE A 16 11.50 5.80 20.18
CA ILE A 16 11.78 5.63 18.75
C ILE A 16 11.44 4.20 18.31
N GLY A 17 11.75 3.20 19.11
CA GLY A 17 11.43 1.81 18.83
C GLY A 17 9.94 1.54 18.73
N SER A 18 9.12 2.15 19.59
CA SER A 18 7.67 1.94 19.56
C SER A 18 7.00 2.60 18.35
N GLY A 19 7.54 3.70 17.82
CA GLY A 19 6.98 4.37 16.64
C GLY A 19 7.06 3.54 15.37
N SER A 20 8.12 2.73 15.19
CA SER A 20 8.32 1.92 13.99
C SER A 20 7.49 0.63 13.98
N ALA A 21 6.92 0.21 15.12
CA ALA A 21 6.13 -1.01 15.24
C ALA A 21 4.74 -0.93 14.57
N TRP A 22 4.28 0.26 14.21
CA TRP A 22 2.94 0.50 13.67
C TRP A 22 2.86 0.52 12.15
N ALA A 23 4.00 0.57 11.47
CA ALA A 23 4.03 0.67 10.01
C ALA A 23 3.91 -0.72 9.38
N LEU A 24 2.89 -0.91 8.54
CA LEU A 24 2.74 -2.12 7.74
C LEU A 24 3.76 -2.09 6.60
N SER A 25 4.53 -3.16 6.43
CA SER A 25 5.51 -3.26 5.34
C SER A 25 4.81 -3.59 4.02
N LEU A 26 5.48 -3.31 2.90
CA LEU A 26 4.96 -3.69 1.58
C LEU A 26 4.78 -5.20 1.46
N ASN A 27 5.72 -6.00 1.98
CA ASN A 27 5.61 -7.45 1.93
C ASN A 27 4.39 -7.95 2.71
N GLU A 28 4.14 -7.38 3.88
CA GLU A 28 2.95 -7.70 4.66
C GLU A 28 1.67 -7.30 3.92
N ALA A 29 1.68 -6.13 3.29
CA ALA A 29 0.55 -5.66 2.49
C ALA A 29 0.27 -6.59 1.31
N MET A 30 1.30 -7.00 0.60
CA MET A 30 1.17 -7.93 -0.53
C MET A 30 0.61 -9.28 -0.10
N SER A 31 1.04 -9.77 1.07
CA SER A 31 0.54 -11.03 1.63
C SER A 31 -0.92 -10.93 2.07
N ALA A 32 -1.35 -9.78 2.55
CA ALA A 32 -2.72 -9.56 3.03
C ALA A 32 -3.72 -9.26 1.89
N LEU A 33 -3.25 -8.84 0.72
CA LEU A 33 -4.12 -8.36 -0.36
C LEU A 33 -5.13 -9.39 -0.86
N PRO A 34 -4.77 -10.66 -1.14
CA PRO A 34 -5.75 -11.61 -1.67
C PRO A 34 -6.96 -11.79 -0.77
N ALA A 35 -6.74 -11.95 0.54
CA ALA A 35 -7.81 -12.11 1.51
C ALA A 35 -8.67 -10.85 1.63
N ALA A 36 -8.04 -9.67 1.58
CA ALA A 36 -8.76 -8.40 1.64
C ALA A 36 -9.68 -8.21 0.43
N LYS A 37 -9.24 -8.64 -0.75
CA LYS A 37 -10.06 -8.59 -1.97
C LYS A 37 -11.22 -9.58 -1.89
N GLU A 38 -10.98 -10.81 -1.44
CA GLU A 38 -12.03 -11.82 -1.26
C GLU A 38 -13.07 -11.38 -0.24
N ALA A 39 -12.63 -10.75 0.84
CA ALA A 39 -13.53 -10.26 1.89
C ALA A 39 -14.32 -9.00 1.48
N GLY A 40 -14.05 -8.45 0.30
CA GLY A 40 -14.72 -7.26 -0.18
C GLY A 40 -14.28 -5.97 0.52
N LEU A 41 -13.07 -5.96 1.08
CA LEU A 41 -12.54 -4.78 1.76
C LEU A 41 -11.81 -3.86 0.78
N LEU A 42 -11.14 -4.44 -0.20
CA LEU A 42 -10.39 -3.72 -1.24
C LEU A 42 -10.80 -4.23 -2.62
N GLY A 43 -10.72 -3.37 -3.62
CA GLY A 43 -11.03 -3.75 -4.98
C GLY A 43 -10.17 -3.00 -5.99
N GLU A 44 -10.00 -3.59 -7.18
CA GLU A 44 -9.29 -2.94 -8.27
C GLU A 44 -10.14 -1.86 -8.89
N GLN A 45 -9.52 -0.74 -9.25
CA GLN A 45 -10.17 0.36 -9.94
C GLN A 45 -9.61 0.54 -11.34
N SER A 46 -10.40 1.17 -12.20
CA SER A 46 -9.98 1.44 -13.57
C SER A 46 -8.79 2.39 -13.68
N ASN A 47 -8.49 3.12 -12.62
CA ASN A 47 -7.35 4.06 -12.58
C ASN A 47 -6.00 3.40 -12.28
N GLY A 48 -5.96 2.09 -12.10
CA GLY A 48 -4.71 1.36 -11.84
C GLY A 48 -4.37 1.16 -10.37
N TYR A 49 -5.19 1.65 -9.47
CA TYR A 49 -4.95 1.58 -8.03
C TYR A 49 -6.05 0.83 -7.30
N LEU A 50 -5.73 0.36 -6.10
CA LEU A 50 -6.73 -0.25 -5.22
C LEU A 50 -7.61 0.83 -4.61
N GLY A 51 -8.90 0.53 -4.49
CA GLY A 51 -9.84 1.35 -3.74
C GLY A 51 -10.27 0.63 -2.48
N VAL A 52 -10.59 1.40 -1.44
CA VAL A 52 -11.11 0.86 -0.19
C VAL A 52 -12.63 0.76 -0.31
N VAL A 53 -13.14 -0.47 -0.26
CA VAL A 53 -14.58 -0.73 -0.28
C VAL A 53 -15.13 -0.64 1.13
N ARG A 54 -14.44 -1.27 2.09
CA ARG A 54 -14.75 -1.19 3.51
C ARG A 54 -13.48 -1.06 4.32
N ALA A 55 -13.39 -0.01 5.14
CA ALA A 55 -12.23 0.28 5.95
C ALA A 55 -12.23 -0.55 7.25
N SER A 56 -12.10 -1.86 7.11
CA SER A 56 -12.07 -2.80 8.23
C SER A 56 -10.65 -3.32 8.43
N GLY A 57 -10.26 -3.49 9.68
CA GLY A 57 -8.91 -3.95 10.01
C GLY A 57 -7.83 -3.03 9.44
N ASN A 58 -6.85 -3.59 8.78
CA ASN A 58 -5.75 -2.84 8.17
C ASN A 58 -5.91 -2.62 6.65
N ALA A 59 -7.14 -2.74 6.13
CA ALA A 59 -7.39 -2.65 4.68
C ALA A 59 -6.88 -1.34 4.07
N ALA A 60 -7.12 -0.21 4.73
CA ALA A 60 -6.65 1.09 4.24
C ALA A 60 -5.13 1.16 4.16
N GLU A 61 -4.42 0.61 5.14
CA GLU A 61 -2.96 0.58 5.16
C GLU A 61 -2.41 -0.34 4.07
N VAL A 62 -3.05 -1.49 3.84
CA VAL A 62 -2.70 -2.41 2.77
C VAL A 62 -2.80 -1.69 1.43
N ALA A 63 -3.92 -1.01 1.17
CA ALA A 63 -4.12 -0.25 -0.06
C ALA A 63 -3.07 0.84 -0.23
N GLN A 64 -2.76 1.58 0.83
CA GLN A 64 -1.77 2.65 0.80
C GLN A 64 -0.39 2.15 0.40
N GLN A 65 0.08 1.06 1.01
CA GLN A 65 1.38 0.49 0.71
C GLN A 65 1.46 -0.01 -0.72
N ILE A 66 0.44 -0.73 -1.17
CA ILE A 66 0.42 -1.29 -2.53
C ILE A 66 0.30 -0.19 -3.57
N ASN A 67 -0.56 0.80 -3.34
CA ASN A 67 -0.73 1.91 -4.28
C ASN A 67 0.54 2.75 -4.41
N ALA A 68 1.29 2.96 -3.34
CA ALA A 68 2.57 3.66 -3.40
C ALA A 68 3.57 2.88 -4.26
N ALA A 69 3.65 1.56 -4.09
CA ALA A 69 4.53 0.71 -4.88
C ALA A 69 4.11 0.67 -6.35
N ARG A 70 2.81 0.59 -6.62
CA ARG A 70 2.28 0.63 -7.99
C ARG A 70 2.61 1.94 -8.68
N LYS A 71 2.44 3.06 -8.00
CA LYS A 71 2.74 4.37 -8.57
C LYS A 71 4.21 4.50 -8.95
N ALA A 72 5.10 4.04 -8.07
CA ALA A 72 6.54 4.04 -8.37
C ALA A 72 6.86 3.21 -9.61
N GLU A 73 6.24 2.04 -9.75
CA GLU A 73 6.43 1.17 -10.91
C GLU A 73 5.83 1.80 -12.17
N TYR A 74 4.65 2.39 -12.10
CA TYR A 74 4.03 3.05 -13.24
C TYR A 74 4.86 4.23 -13.74
N GLN A 75 5.43 5.00 -12.81
CA GLN A 75 6.33 6.11 -13.16
C GLN A 75 7.56 5.62 -13.89
N LYS A 76 8.12 4.50 -13.47
CA LYS A 76 9.27 3.88 -14.13
C LYS A 76 8.90 3.43 -15.55
N VAL A 77 7.78 2.74 -15.70
CA VAL A 77 7.29 2.29 -17.03
C VAL A 77 7.06 3.48 -17.95
N ALA A 78 6.45 4.54 -17.43
CA ALA A 78 6.19 5.75 -18.21
C ALA A 78 7.49 6.36 -18.73
N ARG A 79 8.49 6.50 -17.86
CA ARG A 79 9.81 7.05 -18.26
C ARG A 79 10.51 6.16 -19.28
N ASP A 80 10.53 4.84 -19.02
CA ASP A 80 11.27 3.90 -19.87
C ASP A 80 10.67 3.79 -21.27
N ASN A 81 9.39 4.08 -21.43
CA ASN A 81 8.65 3.96 -22.68
C ASN A 81 8.27 5.30 -23.32
N GLY A 82 8.60 6.41 -22.66
CA GLY A 82 8.30 7.74 -23.20
C GLY A 82 6.82 8.05 -23.34
N ILE A 83 5.98 7.51 -22.42
CA ILE A 83 4.55 7.76 -22.40
C ILE A 83 4.15 8.42 -21.08
N SER A 84 2.92 8.94 -20.99
CA SER A 84 2.48 9.63 -19.79
C SER A 84 2.17 8.64 -18.66
N LEU A 85 2.32 9.10 -17.41
CA LEU A 85 1.93 8.32 -16.26
C LEU A 85 0.44 7.95 -16.33
N ASN A 86 -0.40 8.89 -16.76
CA ASN A 86 -1.84 8.65 -16.88
C ASN A 86 -2.15 7.49 -17.84
N ASP A 87 -1.43 7.41 -18.95
CA ASP A 87 -1.61 6.31 -19.90
C ASP A 87 -1.24 4.96 -19.29
N VAL A 88 -0.15 4.91 -18.53
CA VAL A 88 0.26 3.68 -17.82
C VAL A 88 -0.78 3.29 -16.78
N GLU A 89 -1.29 4.25 -16.02
CA GLU A 89 -2.31 4.01 -15.00
C GLU A 89 -3.58 3.41 -15.61
N LEU A 90 -4.03 3.96 -16.73
CA LEU A 90 -5.24 3.46 -17.41
C LEU A 90 -5.05 2.06 -17.96
N ILE A 91 -3.90 1.78 -18.56
CA ILE A 91 -3.59 0.44 -19.07
C ILE A 91 -3.52 -0.56 -17.92
N ALA A 92 -2.84 -0.20 -16.83
CA ALA A 92 -2.73 -1.07 -15.66
C ALA A 92 -4.08 -1.33 -15.02
N GLY A 93 -4.93 -0.31 -14.95
CA GLY A 93 -6.28 -0.43 -14.41
C GLY A 93 -7.13 -1.38 -15.23
N GLN A 94 -7.10 -1.25 -16.55
CA GLN A 94 -7.85 -2.14 -17.44
C GLN A 94 -7.38 -3.58 -17.28
N LYS A 95 -6.08 -3.83 -17.23
CA LYS A 95 -5.54 -5.16 -17.04
C LYS A 95 -5.91 -5.76 -15.69
N ALA A 96 -5.88 -4.95 -14.63
CA ALA A 96 -6.24 -5.40 -13.29
C ALA A 96 -7.72 -5.82 -13.23
N ILE A 97 -8.61 -5.04 -13.84
CA ILE A 97 -10.03 -5.35 -13.89
C ILE A 97 -10.27 -6.62 -14.70
N ASP A 98 -9.61 -6.77 -15.85
CA ASP A 98 -9.77 -7.95 -16.73
C ASP A 98 -9.35 -9.25 -16.02
N ARG A 99 -8.41 -9.18 -15.07
CA ARG A 99 -7.93 -10.34 -14.32
C ARG A 99 -8.69 -10.60 -13.04
N THR A 100 -9.59 -9.70 -12.67
CA THR A 100 -10.28 -9.78 -11.39
C THR A 100 -11.57 -10.57 -11.52
N PRO A 101 -11.85 -11.53 -10.62
CA PRO A 101 -13.12 -12.23 -10.62
C PRO A 101 -14.28 -11.27 -10.42
N ARG A 102 -15.42 -11.62 -11.00
CA ARG A 102 -16.62 -10.80 -10.90
C ARG A 102 -16.98 -10.55 -9.43
N GLY A 103 -17.23 -9.29 -9.08
CA GLY A 103 -17.60 -8.87 -7.74
C GLY A 103 -16.43 -8.44 -6.85
N GLN A 104 -15.19 -8.58 -7.32
CA GLN A 104 -14.00 -8.22 -6.54
C GLN A 104 -13.37 -6.88 -6.94
N TYR A 105 -14.01 -6.08 -7.75
CA TYR A 105 -13.45 -4.79 -8.19
C TYR A 105 -14.44 -3.66 -8.03
N ILE A 106 -13.94 -2.43 -7.98
CA ILE A 106 -14.73 -1.20 -8.02
C ILE A 106 -14.33 -0.38 -9.25
N LYS A 107 -15.31 0.15 -9.92
CA LYS A 107 -15.10 0.93 -11.15
C LYS A 107 -14.70 2.37 -10.86
#